data_9be17fd268e4046d078dba6584177ce7
#
_entry.id   9be17fd268e4046d078dba6584177ce7
#
_cell.length_a   1.000
_cell.length_b   1.000
_cell.length_c   1.000
_cell.angle_alpha   90.00
_cell.angle_beta   90.00
_cell.angle_gamma   90.00
#
_symmetry.space_group_name_H-M   'P 1'
#
loop_
_entity.id
_entity.type
_entity.pdbx_description
1 polymer ?
#
loop_
_entity_poly.entity_id
_entity_poly.type
_entity_poly.pdbx_seq_one_letter_code
_entity_poly.pdbx_strand_id
1 'polypeptide(L)'
;MIVSSEEPADHAVPHLDLVHHAPYATYPKLGGGAATGIPVPLTSLVYHDCLLVPWEMKDDGGWGTPTGDAGWLHAMLNGGMPYLVIDAPAAHRELVHAVCELHRRVATLEMTSHELLDPAGRRQVSEFSDGTRVKVNFDTRQYTISGPRAGRNTSGSKA
;
A
#
# COMPACT_ATOMS: atom_id res chain seq x y z
N MET A 1 13.12 -16.50 -13.00
CA MET A 1 11.68 -16.70 -13.32
C MET A 1 10.92 -16.07 -12.17
N ILE A 2 9.97 -15.19 -12.41
CA ILE A 2 9.10 -14.62 -11.38
C ILE A 2 7.89 -15.54 -11.25
N VAL A 3 7.59 -15.96 -10.03
CA VAL A 3 6.45 -16.82 -9.70
C VAL A 3 5.39 -15.97 -9.01
N SER A 4 4.18 -15.96 -9.54
CA SER A 4 3.08 -15.18 -8.98
C SER A 4 1.85 -16.03 -8.70
N SER A 5 1.06 -15.60 -7.72
CA SER A 5 -0.27 -16.15 -7.42
C SER A 5 -1.32 -15.04 -7.46
N GLU A 6 -2.54 -15.40 -7.76
CA GLU A 6 -3.68 -14.49 -7.67
C GLU A 6 -4.04 -14.21 -6.21
N GLU A 7 -4.08 -15.25 -5.39
CA GLU A 7 -4.43 -15.17 -3.99
C GLU A 7 -3.26 -15.56 -3.07
N PRO A 8 -3.11 -14.95 -1.90
CA PRO A 8 -2.11 -15.36 -0.92
C PRO A 8 -2.53 -16.66 -0.23
N ALA A 9 -1.58 -17.57 -0.09
CA ALA A 9 -1.73 -18.75 0.74
C ALA A 9 -0.43 -18.95 1.52
N ASP A 10 -0.50 -18.99 2.83
CA ASP A 10 0.67 -19.00 3.72
C ASP A 10 1.69 -20.10 3.36
N HIS A 11 1.21 -21.28 3.01
CA HIS A 11 2.06 -22.39 2.60
C HIS A 11 2.76 -22.19 1.25
N ALA A 12 2.29 -21.26 0.42
CA ALA A 12 2.86 -20.95 -0.89
C ALA A 12 3.89 -19.80 -0.83
N VAL A 13 3.89 -19.00 0.23
CA VAL A 13 4.80 -17.83 0.38
C VAL A 13 6.26 -18.16 0.07
N PRO A 14 6.86 -19.28 0.54
CA PRO A 14 8.26 -19.62 0.22
C PRO A 14 8.53 -19.87 -1.28
N HIS A 15 7.51 -19.95 -2.10
CA HIS A 15 7.59 -20.28 -3.53
C HIS A 15 7.08 -19.16 -4.44
N LEU A 16 6.70 -18.00 -3.86
CA LEU A 16 6.13 -16.88 -4.58
C LEU A 16 7.02 -15.64 -4.47
N ASP A 17 7.10 -14.89 -5.55
CA ASP A 17 7.73 -13.57 -5.58
C ASP A 17 6.67 -12.46 -5.48
N LEU A 18 5.43 -12.74 -5.94
CA LEU A 18 4.38 -11.74 -6.08
C LEU A 18 2.99 -12.34 -5.86
N VAL A 19 2.13 -11.57 -5.20
CA VAL A 19 0.71 -11.88 -4.99
C VAL A 19 -0.16 -10.72 -5.50
N HIS A 20 -1.06 -11.00 -6.46
CA HIS A 20 -1.87 -9.96 -7.10
C HIS A 20 -2.97 -9.40 -6.19
N HIS A 21 -3.50 -10.21 -5.29
CA HIS A 21 -4.59 -9.82 -4.41
C HIS A 21 -4.19 -10.02 -2.95
N ALA A 22 -3.60 -8.99 -2.33
CA ALA A 22 -3.47 -9.01 -0.89
C ALA A 22 -4.84 -8.71 -0.27
N PRO A 23 -5.36 -9.55 0.63
CA PRO A 23 -6.64 -9.29 1.28
C PRO A 23 -6.52 -8.08 2.20
N TYR A 24 -7.03 -6.96 1.73
CA TYR A 24 -7.03 -5.70 2.46
C TYR A 24 -8.45 -5.23 2.79
N ALA A 25 -9.43 -5.64 1.98
CA ALA A 25 -10.84 -5.39 2.20
C ALA A 25 -11.68 -6.54 1.67
N THR A 26 -12.84 -6.76 2.25
CA THR A 26 -13.79 -7.77 1.77
C THR A 26 -14.27 -7.43 0.36
N TYR A 27 -14.29 -8.42 -0.52
CA TYR A 27 -14.84 -8.28 -1.87
C TYR A 27 -16.36 -8.10 -1.81
N PRO A 28 -16.92 -6.96 -2.22
CA PRO A 28 -18.38 -6.80 -2.29
C PRO A 28 -19.04 -7.80 -3.25
N LYS A 29 -18.29 -8.26 -4.28
CA LYS A 29 -18.78 -9.19 -5.30
C LYS A 29 -18.92 -10.65 -4.83
N LEU A 30 -18.34 -11.02 -3.71
CA LEU A 30 -18.46 -12.37 -3.14
C LEU A 30 -19.55 -12.49 -2.06
N GLY A 31 -20.53 -11.59 -2.06
CA GLY A 31 -21.65 -11.60 -1.10
C GLY A 31 -21.27 -11.07 0.28
N GLY A 32 -20.08 -10.58 0.45
CA GLY A 32 -19.71 -9.77 1.61
C GLY A 32 -20.36 -8.40 1.50
N GLY A 33 -21.06 -7.95 2.53
CA GLY A 33 -21.53 -6.57 2.63
C GLY A 33 -20.39 -5.56 2.53
N ALA A 34 -20.72 -4.27 2.61
CA ALA A 34 -19.70 -3.22 2.70
C ALA A 34 -18.66 -3.59 3.76
N ALA A 35 -17.37 -3.36 3.45
CA ALA A 35 -16.29 -3.59 4.41
C ALA A 35 -16.62 -2.85 5.71
N THR A 36 -16.71 -3.59 6.81
CA THR A 36 -16.97 -3.03 8.14
C THR A 36 -15.64 -2.92 8.88
N GLY A 37 -15.32 -1.71 9.32
CA GLY A 37 -14.11 -1.45 10.08
C GLY A 37 -13.05 -0.65 9.31
N ILE A 38 -11.90 -0.50 9.94
CA ILE A 38 -10.75 0.23 9.41
C ILE A 38 -9.80 -0.80 8.78
N PRO A 39 -9.43 -0.68 7.49
CA PRO A 39 -8.46 -1.57 6.88
C PRO A 39 -7.11 -1.52 7.59
N VAL A 40 -6.56 -2.69 7.91
CA VAL A 40 -5.24 -2.85 8.52
C VAL A 40 -4.34 -3.61 7.55
N PRO A 41 -3.08 -3.19 7.33
CA PRO A 41 -2.15 -3.82 6.39
C PRO A 41 -1.56 -5.13 6.94
N LEU A 42 -2.41 -6.09 7.31
CA LEU A 42 -1.98 -7.32 7.98
C LEU A 42 -1.05 -8.15 7.10
N THR A 43 -1.36 -8.28 5.81
CA THR A 43 -0.50 -9.01 4.86
C THR A 43 0.89 -8.37 4.76
N SER A 44 0.97 -7.04 4.71
CA SER A 44 2.25 -6.34 4.69
C SER A 44 3.01 -6.43 6.02
N LEU A 45 2.30 -6.42 7.16
CA LEU A 45 2.94 -6.62 8.47
C LEU A 45 3.59 -8.00 8.63
N VAL A 46 3.09 -8.99 7.90
CA VAL A 46 3.60 -10.38 8.00
C VAL A 46 4.57 -10.73 6.87
N TYR A 47 4.35 -10.22 5.65
CA TYR A 47 5.01 -10.73 4.45
C TYR A 47 5.64 -9.65 3.57
N HIS A 48 5.77 -8.41 4.03
CA HIS A 48 6.23 -7.30 3.17
C HIS A 48 7.62 -7.52 2.57
N ASP A 49 8.53 -8.12 3.33
CA ASP A 49 9.89 -8.45 2.90
C ASP A 49 9.97 -9.73 2.03
N CYS A 50 8.90 -10.51 1.98
CA CYS A 50 8.81 -11.79 1.28
C CYS A 50 8.04 -11.73 -0.03
N LEU A 51 7.02 -10.87 -0.12
CA LEU A 51 6.10 -10.82 -1.24
C LEU A 51 5.91 -9.41 -1.79
N LEU A 52 6.00 -9.27 -3.10
CA LEU A 52 5.59 -8.04 -3.78
C LEU A 52 4.07 -8.04 -3.96
N VAL A 53 3.44 -6.91 -3.66
CA VAL A 53 2.00 -6.71 -3.84
C VAL A 53 1.77 -5.56 -4.83
N PRO A 54 1.25 -5.84 -6.04
CA PRO A 54 0.93 -4.81 -7.01
C PRO A 54 -0.27 -3.97 -6.59
N TRP A 55 -0.17 -2.67 -6.78
CA TRP A 55 -1.22 -1.70 -6.52
C TRP A 55 -1.53 -0.87 -7.75
N GLU A 56 -2.75 -0.96 -8.25
CA GLU A 56 -3.18 -0.08 -9.32
C GLU A 56 -3.31 1.36 -8.79
N MET A 57 -2.60 2.27 -9.45
CA MET A 57 -2.57 3.67 -9.04
C MET A 57 -3.74 4.44 -9.61
N LYS A 58 -4.90 4.21 -9.01
CA LYS A 58 -6.16 4.93 -9.24
C LYS A 58 -6.85 5.19 -7.90
N ASP A 59 -7.90 5.97 -7.91
CA ASP A 59 -8.58 6.38 -6.67
C ASP A 59 -9.21 5.22 -5.91
N ASP A 60 -9.65 4.19 -6.58
CA ASP A 60 -10.25 3.00 -5.98
C ASP A 60 -9.24 1.90 -5.61
N GLY A 61 -7.97 2.09 -5.91
CA GLY A 61 -6.88 1.21 -5.47
C GLY A 61 -6.81 -0.16 -6.14
N GLY A 62 -7.76 -0.56 -6.98
CA GLY A 62 -7.76 -1.86 -7.67
C GLY A 62 -8.32 -3.02 -6.85
N TRP A 63 -7.99 -4.25 -7.25
CA TRP A 63 -8.51 -5.48 -6.66
C TRP A 63 -7.98 -5.71 -5.24
N GLY A 64 -8.91 -6.05 -4.31
CA GLY A 64 -8.55 -6.38 -2.93
C GLY A 64 -8.05 -5.21 -2.09
N THR A 65 -7.97 -4.02 -2.66
CA THR A 65 -7.55 -2.81 -1.97
C THR A 65 -8.76 -1.96 -1.57
N PRO A 66 -8.64 -1.11 -0.55
CA PRO A 66 -9.73 -0.24 -0.14
C PRO A 66 -10.23 0.61 -1.31
N THR A 67 -11.52 0.58 -1.54
CA THR A 67 -12.19 1.41 -2.54
C THR A 67 -12.48 2.79 -1.97
N GLY A 68 -12.42 3.80 -2.81
CA GLY A 68 -12.71 5.19 -2.45
C GLY A 68 -11.58 6.15 -2.81
N ASP A 69 -11.75 7.38 -2.42
CA ASP A 69 -10.97 8.54 -2.87
C ASP A 69 -9.46 8.51 -2.59
N ALA A 70 -8.95 7.50 -1.91
CA ALA A 70 -7.59 7.51 -1.39
C ALA A 70 -6.90 6.15 -1.45
N GLY A 71 -7.27 5.26 -2.38
CA GLY A 71 -6.63 3.96 -2.55
C GLY A 71 -5.12 4.04 -2.67
N TRP A 72 -4.59 5.06 -3.33
CA TRP A 72 -3.15 5.30 -3.45
C TRP A 72 -2.45 5.60 -2.10
N LEU A 73 -3.14 6.17 -1.11
CA LEU A 73 -2.57 6.36 0.23
C LEU A 73 -2.40 5.02 0.97
N HIS A 74 -3.27 4.06 0.69
CA HIS A 74 -3.06 2.69 1.19
C HIS A 74 -1.86 2.03 0.51
N ALA A 75 -1.62 2.28 -0.80
CA ALA A 75 -0.39 1.84 -1.45
C ALA A 75 0.86 2.45 -0.78
N MET A 76 0.82 3.74 -0.42
CA MET A 76 1.90 4.39 0.33
C MET A 76 2.12 3.71 1.70
N LEU A 77 1.05 3.49 2.49
CA LEU A 77 1.16 2.84 3.80
C LEU A 77 1.76 1.43 3.72
N ASN A 78 1.44 0.71 2.64
CA ASN A 78 1.89 -0.67 2.44
C ASN A 78 3.25 -0.77 1.75
N GLY A 79 3.85 0.33 1.28
CA GLY A 79 5.06 0.26 0.47
C GLY A 79 4.87 -0.54 -0.83
N GLY A 80 3.62 -0.59 -1.33
CA GLY A 80 3.20 -1.45 -2.43
C GLY A 80 3.90 -1.17 -3.76
N MET A 81 3.95 -2.16 -4.64
CA MET A 81 4.51 -2.04 -5.99
C MET A 81 3.50 -1.34 -6.91
N PRO A 82 3.74 -0.09 -7.35
CA PRO A 82 2.76 0.62 -8.16
C PRO A 82 2.77 0.14 -9.62
N TYR A 83 1.59 0.09 -10.24
CA TYR A 83 1.46 -0.07 -11.68
C TYR A 83 0.36 0.85 -12.23
N LEU A 84 0.41 1.09 -13.53
CA LEU A 84 -0.54 1.91 -14.28
C LEU A 84 -1.15 1.11 -15.43
N VAL A 85 -2.39 1.43 -15.76
CA VAL A 85 -2.95 1.08 -17.07
C VAL A 85 -2.35 1.99 -18.15
N ILE A 86 -2.31 1.50 -19.40
CA ILE A 86 -1.63 2.19 -20.53
C ILE A 86 -2.14 3.62 -20.72
N ASP A 87 -3.44 3.85 -20.59
CA ASP A 87 -4.10 5.14 -20.82
C ASP A 87 -4.29 5.97 -19.53
N ALA A 88 -3.49 5.70 -18.49
CA ALA A 88 -3.63 6.37 -17.22
C ALA A 88 -3.47 7.91 -17.33
N PRO A 89 -4.34 8.69 -16.65
CA PRO A 89 -4.23 10.14 -16.60
C PRO A 89 -2.87 10.62 -16.07
N ALA A 90 -2.46 11.83 -16.45
CA ALA A 90 -1.19 12.41 -16.00
C ALA A 90 -1.06 12.46 -14.48
N ALA A 91 -2.14 12.80 -13.77
CA ALA A 91 -2.17 12.83 -12.30
C ALA A 91 -1.84 11.45 -11.67
N HIS A 92 -2.26 10.36 -12.29
CA HIS A 92 -1.91 9.01 -11.82
C HIS A 92 -0.43 8.69 -12.03
N ARG A 93 0.19 9.21 -13.11
CA ARG A 93 1.64 9.04 -13.33
C ARG A 93 2.49 9.73 -12.26
N GLU A 94 2.07 10.90 -11.78
CA GLU A 94 2.74 11.58 -10.66
C GLU A 94 2.63 10.79 -9.36
N LEU A 95 1.45 10.24 -9.07
CA LEU A 95 1.25 9.36 -7.91
C LEU A 95 2.13 8.11 -7.99
N VAL A 96 2.20 7.47 -9.17
CA VAL A 96 3.09 6.32 -9.39
C VAL A 96 4.53 6.66 -9.10
N HIS A 97 5.01 7.81 -9.57
CA HIS A 97 6.39 8.21 -9.32
C HIS A 97 6.69 8.28 -7.82
N ALA A 98 5.80 8.90 -7.03
CA ALA A 98 5.96 9.00 -5.58
C ALA A 98 5.96 7.62 -4.89
N VAL A 99 5.05 6.72 -5.31
CA VAL A 99 5.00 5.36 -4.75
C VAL A 99 6.20 4.51 -5.21
N CYS A 100 6.67 4.66 -6.46
CA CYS A 100 7.90 4.01 -6.94
C CYS A 100 9.12 4.39 -6.11
N GLU A 101 9.27 5.67 -5.79
CA GLU A 101 10.38 6.15 -4.96
C GLU A 101 10.34 5.55 -3.54
N LEU A 102 9.16 5.41 -2.97
CA LEU A 102 8.99 4.70 -1.71
C LEU A 102 9.28 3.20 -1.87
N HIS A 103 8.61 2.54 -2.82
CA HIS A 103 8.75 1.09 -3.05
C HIS A 103 10.21 0.70 -3.26
N ARG A 104 10.95 1.42 -4.09
CA ARG A 104 12.39 1.19 -4.32
C ARG A 104 13.21 1.16 -3.01
N ARG A 105 12.75 1.85 -1.98
CA ARG A 105 13.43 1.91 -0.67
C ARG A 105 13.03 0.79 0.25
N VAL A 106 11.76 0.41 0.24
CA VAL A 106 11.18 -0.48 1.26
C VAL A 106 10.78 -1.86 0.74
N ALA A 107 10.81 -2.13 -0.56
CA ALA A 107 10.27 -3.34 -1.18
C ALA A 107 10.75 -4.68 -0.56
N THR A 108 11.95 -4.69 0.00
CA THR A 108 12.56 -5.88 0.62
C THR A 108 12.78 -5.71 2.12
N LEU A 109 12.13 -4.73 2.74
CA LEU A 109 12.23 -4.46 4.16
C LEU A 109 11.00 -4.99 4.87
N GLU A 110 11.20 -5.47 6.09
CA GLU A 110 10.10 -5.83 6.97
C GLU A 110 9.27 -4.57 7.34
N MET A 111 7.95 -4.67 7.33
CA MET A 111 7.08 -3.69 7.96
C MET A 111 7.00 -4.00 9.46
N THR A 112 7.62 -3.17 10.28
CA THR A 112 7.79 -3.43 11.71
C THR A 112 6.62 -2.95 12.56
N SER A 113 5.87 -1.96 12.09
CA SER A 113 4.67 -1.48 12.79
C SER A 113 3.68 -0.79 11.87
N HIS A 114 2.43 -0.77 12.31
CA HIS A 114 1.36 0.05 11.77
C HIS A 114 0.49 0.57 12.91
N GLU A 115 0.19 1.86 12.91
CA GLU A 115 -0.59 2.51 13.95
C GLU A 115 -1.70 3.37 13.38
N LEU A 116 -2.87 3.32 14.03
CA LEU A 116 -3.97 4.26 13.82
C LEU A 116 -3.74 5.47 14.74
N LEU A 117 -3.53 6.65 14.17
CA LEU A 117 -3.25 7.87 14.94
C LEU A 117 -4.51 8.59 15.43
N ASP A 118 -5.69 8.09 15.06
CA ASP A 118 -6.99 8.54 15.57
C ASP A 118 -8.00 7.38 15.54
N PRO A 119 -9.06 7.45 16.36
CA PRO A 119 -10.05 6.37 16.47
C PRO A 119 -10.81 6.06 15.18
N ALA A 120 -10.91 7.02 14.26
CA ALA A 120 -11.57 6.84 12.97
C ALA A 120 -10.64 6.23 11.91
N GLY A 121 -9.34 6.06 12.22
CA GLY A 121 -8.33 5.56 11.28
C GLY A 121 -8.08 6.46 10.07
N ARG A 122 -8.40 7.76 10.21
CA ARG A 122 -8.20 8.73 9.12
C ARG A 122 -6.74 9.19 9.00
N ARG A 123 -5.98 9.01 10.08
CA ARG A 123 -4.53 9.25 10.11
C ARG A 123 -3.85 7.97 10.54
N GLN A 124 -2.92 7.50 9.71
CA GLN A 124 -2.24 6.24 9.94
C GLN A 124 -0.74 6.41 9.69
N VAL A 125 0.06 5.53 10.27
CA VAL A 125 1.51 5.48 10.05
C VAL A 125 1.97 4.03 9.99
N SER A 126 2.85 3.74 9.03
CA SER A 126 3.61 2.48 8.94
C SER A 126 5.10 2.77 9.12
N GLU A 127 5.82 1.82 9.70
CA GLU A 127 7.27 1.88 9.88
C GLU A 127 7.92 0.62 9.30
N PHE A 128 9.08 0.81 8.67
CA PHE A 128 9.87 -0.25 8.06
C PHE A 128 11.20 -0.44 8.81
N SER A 129 11.82 -1.61 8.66
CA SER A 129 12.99 -2.02 9.45
C SER A 129 14.21 -1.12 9.32
N ASP A 130 14.32 -0.29 8.29
CA ASP A 130 15.36 0.72 8.16
C ASP A 130 15.02 2.06 8.86
N GLY A 131 13.90 2.14 9.57
CA GLY A 131 13.39 3.35 10.21
C GLY A 131 12.65 4.29 9.25
N THR A 132 12.37 3.88 8.01
CA THR A 132 11.48 4.63 7.11
C THR A 132 10.07 4.62 7.68
N ARG A 133 9.48 5.80 7.86
CA ARG A 133 8.11 5.99 8.33
C ARG A 133 7.27 6.66 7.27
N VAL A 134 6.10 6.11 7.01
CA VAL A 134 5.10 6.66 6.09
C VAL A 134 3.86 7.02 6.88
N LYS A 135 3.58 8.31 6.95
CA LYS A 135 2.37 8.84 7.62
C LYS A 135 1.41 9.34 6.55
N VAL A 136 0.14 8.96 6.66
CA VAL A 136 -0.92 9.42 5.77
C VAL A 136 -2.05 10.10 6.54
N ASN A 137 -2.74 11.00 5.84
CA ASN A 137 -3.98 11.63 6.28
C ASN A 137 -5.00 11.51 5.14
N PHE A 138 -6.01 10.68 5.33
CA PHE A 138 -7.06 10.42 4.34
C PHE A 138 -8.01 11.59 4.14
N ASP A 139 -8.21 12.46 5.16
CA ASP A 139 -9.08 13.62 5.07
C ASP A 139 -8.47 14.71 4.20
N THR A 140 -7.17 14.96 4.36
CA THR A 140 -6.45 15.98 3.58
C THR A 140 -5.79 15.40 2.32
N ARG A 141 -5.86 14.08 2.12
CA ARG A 141 -5.19 13.34 1.03
C ARG A 141 -3.69 13.64 0.95
N GLN A 142 -3.03 13.68 2.11
CA GLN A 142 -1.62 13.99 2.23
C GLN A 142 -0.83 12.81 2.80
N TYR A 143 0.45 12.76 2.44
CA TYR A 143 1.40 11.85 3.03
C TYR A 143 2.70 12.55 3.41
N THR A 144 3.46 11.92 4.29
CA THR A 144 4.83 12.32 4.62
C THR A 144 5.69 11.07 4.76
N ILE A 145 6.86 11.07 4.12
CA ILE A 145 7.87 10.03 4.27
C ILE A 145 9.04 10.63 5.03
N SER A 146 9.49 9.95 6.09
CA SER A 146 10.66 10.32 6.89
C SER A 146 11.53 9.09 7.15
N GLY A 147 12.78 9.29 7.56
CA GLY A 147 13.71 8.21 7.89
C GLY A 147 15.11 8.42 7.34
N PRO A 148 16.08 7.55 7.67
CA PRO A 148 17.52 7.75 7.42
C PRO A 148 17.88 7.95 5.93
N ARG A 149 17.14 7.33 5.02
CA ARG A 149 17.35 7.44 3.57
C ARG A 149 16.47 8.49 2.88
N ALA A 150 15.59 9.17 3.64
CA ALA A 150 14.88 10.33 3.15
C ALA A 150 15.82 11.53 3.27
N GLY A 151 16.63 11.80 2.28
CA GLY A 151 17.60 12.92 2.27
C GLY A 151 16.95 14.31 2.48
N ARG A 152 15.64 14.40 2.38
CA ARG A 152 14.72 15.44 2.87
C ARG A 152 13.36 14.76 3.10
N ASN A 153 12.60 15.22 4.10
CA ASN A 153 11.23 14.80 4.26
C ASN A 153 10.46 15.09 2.96
N THR A 154 9.98 14.04 2.32
CA THR A 154 9.13 14.19 1.13
C THR A 154 7.67 14.18 1.57
N SER A 155 6.92 15.16 1.12
CA SER A 155 5.49 15.27 1.37
C SER A 155 4.77 15.58 0.07
N GLY A 156 3.56 15.09 -0.08
CA GLY A 156 2.73 15.37 -1.24
C GLY A 156 1.24 15.34 -0.89
N SER A 157 0.48 16.01 -1.71
CA SER A 157 -0.98 15.99 -1.68
C SER A 157 -1.52 15.94 -3.09
N LYS A 158 -2.66 15.29 -3.26
CA LYS A 158 -3.45 15.42 -4.49
C LYS A 158 -4.36 16.64 -4.34
N ALA A 159 -4.22 17.62 -5.23
CA ALA A 159 -5.13 18.76 -5.35
C ALA A 159 -6.49 18.32 -5.88
#